data_8cb9e91511f76f291fe660a01b0e9f9e
#
_entry.id   8cb9e91511f76f291fe660a01b0e9f9e
#
_cell.length_a   1.000
_cell.length_b   1.000
_cell.length_c   1.000
_cell.angle_alpha   90.00
_cell.angle_beta   90.00
_cell.angle_gamma   90.00
#
_symmetry.space_group_name_H-M   'P 1'
#
loop_
_entity.id
_entity.type
_entity.pdbx_description
1 polymer ?
#
loop_
_entity_poly.entity_id
_entity_poly.type
_entity_poly.pdbx_seq_one_letter_code
_entity_poly.pdbx_strand_id
1 'polypeptide(L)'
;MNTTPFATLHFTSTTASDRRRSDQDQLQVDAIRWMRAAAERALVLGGGGSAGNAWLIGVIAGLFDAGLDVTEADLIIGTSAGSTAAAQITSASPSQLLADILSTAPQQRPGPVESESGRLPIPPVADHLRRTSEIIAAAEDAADMRRRLGAAALEMDAASDGSGQARWRATVAARLPSQHWPQRTVLITAVDAHTGE
;
A
#
# COMPACT_ATOMS: atom_id res chain seq x y z
N MET A 1 -35.85 -6.77 -9.35
CA MET A 1 -34.84 -6.63 -8.30
C MET A 1 -33.84 -7.76 -8.47
N ASN A 2 -32.73 -7.51 -9.20
CA ASN A 2 -31.70 -8.53 -9.41
C ASN A 2 -30.51 -8.19 -8.52
N THR A 3 -30.34 -8.94 -7.43
CA THR A 3 -29.17 -8.88 -6.57
C THR A 3 -28.10 -9.76 -7.18
N THR A 4 -27.07 -9.13 -7.75
CA THR A 4 -25.86 -9.83 -8.19
C THR A 4 -25.02 -10.19 -6.95
N PRO A 5 -24.60 -11.45 -6.76
CA PRO A 5 -23.80 -11.83 -5.61
C PRO A 5 -22.36 -11.31 -5.75
N PHE A 6 -21.90 -10.58 -4.74
CA PHE A 6 -20.50 -10.18 -4.61
C PHE A 6 -19.61 -11.41 -4.39
N ALA A 7 -18.65 -11.62 -5.27
CA ALA A 7 -17.62 -12.63 -5.08
C ALA A 7 -16.58 -12.10 -4.07
N THR A 8 -16.57 -12.69 -2.88
CA THR A 8 -15.55 -12.44 -1.88
C THR A 8 -14.27 -13.16 -2.30
N LEU A 9 -13.24 -12.42 -2.69
CA LEU A 9 -11.93 -13.00 -2.97
C LEU A 9 -11.24 -13.35 -1.65
N HIS A 10 -11.22 -14.61 -1.30
CA HIS A 10 -10.45 -15.15 -0.19
C HIS A 10 -9.05 -15.51 -0.68
N PHE A 11 -8.03 -14.85 -0.16
CA PHE A 11 -6.64 -15.27 -0.34
C PHE A 11 -6.30 -16.37 0.67
N THR A 12 -6.29 -17.61 0.21
CA THR A 12 -5.70 -18.72 0.95
C THR A 12 -4.34 -19.06 0.34
N SER A 13 -3.29 -18.94 1.13
CA SER A 13 -1.94 -19.39 0.77
C SER A 13 -1.90 -20.92 0.70
N THR A 14 -1.70 -21.47 -0.49
CA THR A 14 -1.47 -22.92 -0.68
C THR A 14 -0.37 -23.13 -1.71
N THR A 15 0.63 -23.92 -1.36
CA THR A 15 1.83 -24.28 -2.11
C THR A 15 1.56 -25.11 -3.36
N ALA A 16 1.80 -24.57 -4.58
CA ALA A 16 2.13 -25.28 -5.82
C ALA A 16 2.50 -24.29 -6.94
N SER A 17 3.74 -24.32 -7.40
CA SER A 17 4.34 -23.26 -8.25
C SER A 17 3.83 -23.20 -9.69
N ASP A 18 3.27 -24.25 -10.27
CA ASP A 18 2.89 -24.27 -11.70
C ASP A 18 1.43 -23.89 -11.98
N ARG A 19 0.52 -24.09 -11.03
CA ARG A 19 -0.86 -23.63 -11.16
C ARG A 19 -1.03 -22.13 -10.91
N ARG A 20 -0.09 -21.50 -10.19
CA ARG A 20 -0.18 -20.11 -9.78
C ARG A 20 0.01 -19.13 -10.93
N ARG A 21 0.85 -19.47 -11.93
CA ARG A 21 1.14 -18.56 -13.04
C ARG A 21 -0.08 -18.33 -13.93
N SER A 22 -0.80 -19.39 -14.26
CA SER A 22 -2.03 -19.30 -15.07
C SER A 22 -3.18 -18.64 -14.29
N ASP A 23 -3.27 -18.87 -12.98
CA ASP A 23 -4.34 -18.30 -12.15
C ASP A 23 -4.10 -16.80 -11.88
N GLN A 24 -2.85 -16.36 -11.69
CA GLN A 24 -2.50 -14.94 -11.51
C GLN A 24 -2.66 -14.15 -12.81
N ASP A 25 -2.19 -14.68 -13.94
CA ASP A 25 -2.41 -14.07 -15.26
C ASP A 25 -3.92 -13.95 -15.55
N GLN A 26 -4.71 -14.93 -15.18
CA GLN A 26 -6.16 -14.92 -15.34
C GLN A 26 -6.80 -13.87 -14.43
N LEU A 27 -6.40 -13.79 -13.16
CA LEU A 27 -6.90 -12.80 -12.22
C LEU A 27 -6.55 -11.37 -12.66
N GLN A 28 -5.35 -11.17 -13.21
CA GLN A 28 -4.93 -9.87 -13.74
C GLN A 28 -5.70 -9.50 -15.00
N VAL A 29 -5.92 -10.44 -15.91
CA VAL A 29 -6.74 -10.24 -17.11
C VAL A 29 -8.19 -9.98 -16.75
N ASP A 30 -8.73 -10.70 -15.78
CA ASP A 30 -10.09 -10.52 -15.31
C ASP A 30 -10.27 -9.19 -14.57
N ALA A 31 -9.30 -8.76 -13.77
CA ALA A 31 -9.30 -7.44 -13.15
C ALA A 31 -9.27 -6.31 -14.21
N ILE A 32 -8.41 -6.42 -15.23
CA ILE A 32 -8.32 -5.46 -16.33
C ILE A 32 -9.62 -5.45 -17.15
N ARG A 33 -10.19 -6.61 -17.42
CA ARG A 33 -11.45 -6.75 -18.16
C ARG A 33 -12.61 -6.14 -17.38
N TRP A 34 -12.65 -6.38 -16.08
CA TRP A 34 -13.65 -5.81 -15.18
C TRP A 34 -13.53 -4.28 -15.10
N MET A 35 -12.30 -3.75 -14.97
CA MET A 35 -12.03 -2.30 -14.98
C MET A 35 -12.53 -1.62 -16.27
N ARG A 36 -12.38 -2.28 -17.42
CA ARG A 36 -12.86 -1.74 -18.71
C ARG A 36 -14.39 -1.80 -18.87
N ALA A 37 -15.05 -2.71 -18.18
CA ALA A 37 -16.47 -2.95 -18.36
C ALA A 37 -17.37 -2.21 -17.36
N ALA A 38 -16.83 -1.81 -16.19
CA ALA A 38 -17.63 -1.34 -15.06
C ALA A 38 -17.27 0.03 -14.51
N ALA A 39 -16.09 0.59 -14.82
CA ALA A 39 -15.63 1.85 -14.23
C ALA A 39 -15.64 2.98 -15.27
N GLU A 40 -16.49 3.99 -15.06
CA GLU A 40 -16.46 5.25 -15.83
C GLU A 40 -15.38 6.19 -15.29
N ARG A 41 -15.09 6.14 -13.98
CA ARG A 41 -14.13 7.01 -13.32
C ARG A 41 -13.20 6.20 -12.41
N ALA A 42 -11.91 6.44 -12.52
CA ALA A 42 -10.91 5.86 -11.65
C ALA A 42 -10.09 6.95 -10.92
N LEU A 43 -9.93 6.80 -9.62
CA LEU A 43 -9.05 7.62 -8.79
C LEU A 43 -7.75 6.86 -8.54
N VAL A 44 -6.62 7.40 -9.02
CA VAL A 44 -5.30 6.79 -8.85
C VAL A 44 -4.50 7.63 -7.87
N LEU A 45 -4.08 7.00 -6.76
CA LEU A 45 -3.39 7.63 -5.64
C LEU A 45 -1.94 7.12 -5.56
N GLY A 46 -0.99 8.02 -5.74
CA GLY A 46 0.44 7.72 -5.78
C GLY A 46 1.09 7.55 -4.42
N GLY A 47 2.35 7.14 -4.42
CA GLY A 47 3.20 7.06 -3.24
C GLY A 47 3.64 8.43 -2.73
N GLY A 48 4.45 8.47 -1.65
CA GLY A 48 5.03 9.72 -1.14
C GLY A 48 5.23 9.75 0.38
N GLY A 49 5.13 8.62 1.06
CA GLY A 49 5.29 8.53 2.50
C GLY A 49 4.23 9.32 3.27
N SER A 50 4.54 9.73 4.50
CA SER A 50 3.58 10.48 5.34
C SER A 50 3.23 11.85 4.75
N ALA A 51 4.19 12.54 4.14
CA ALA A 51 3.95 13.82 3.47
C ALA A 51 3.05 13.65 2.24
N GLY A 52 3.29 12.61 1.43
CA GLY A 52 2.43 12.27 0.30
C GLY A 52 1.00 11.92 0.71
N ASN A 53 0.83 11.17 1.79
CA ASN A 53 -0.50 10.88 2.32
C ASN A 53 -1.23 12.16 2.74
N ALA A 54 -0.58 13.04 3.51
CA ALA A 54 -1.18 14.30 3.93
C ALA A 54 -1.52 15.21 2.74
N TRP A 55 -0.65 15.26 1.72
CA TRP A 55 -0.88 16.00 0.49
C TRP A 55 -2.09 15.46 -0.28
N LEU A 56 -2.19 14.13 -0.45
CA LEU A 56 -3.34 13.48 -1.12
C LEU A 56 -4.65 13.81 -0.41
N ILE A 57 -4.70 13.68 0.91
CA ILE A 57 -5.90 14.00 1.70
C ILE A 57 -6.24 15.49 1.57
N GLY A 58 -5.24 16.38 1.62
CA GLY A 58 -5.45 17.83 1.44
C GLY A 58 -6.02 18.18 0.08
N VAL A 59 -5.50 17.58 -1.00
CA VAL A 59 -6.02 17.80 -2.36
C VAL A 59 -7.46 17.28 -2.49
N ILE A 60 -7.73 16.06 -2.01
CA ILE A 60 -9.08 15.47 -2.06
C ILE A 60 -10.07 16.30 -1.25
N ALA A 61 -9.69 16.78 -0.06
CA ALA A 61 -10.54 17.65 0.75
C ALA A 61 -10.81 19.00 0.06
N GLY A 62 -9.79 19.61 -0.55
CA GLY A 62 -9.97 20.84 -1.32
C GLY A 62 -10.89 20.68 -2.53
N LEU A 63 -10.80 19.57 -3.25
CA LEU A 63 -11.73 19.25 -4.35
C LEU A 63 -13.15 19.04 -3.82
N PHE A 64 -13.29 18.34 -2.72
CA PHE A 64 -14.58 18.11 -2.07
C PHE A 64 -15.24 19.43 -1.63
N ASP A 65 -14.49 20.34 -1.01
CA ASP A 65 -14.96 21.67 -0.61
C ASP A 65 -15.36 22.53 -1.82
N ALA A 66 -14.70 22.32 -2.96
CA ALA A 66 -15.06 22.97 -4.23
C ALA A 66 -16.26 22.34 -4.94
N GLY A 67 -16.89 21.32 -4.35
CA GLY A 67 -18.07 20.62 -4.88
C GLY A 67 -17.73 19.46 -5.83
N LEU A 68 -16.47 19.06 -5.93
CA LEU A 68 -16.03 17.91 -6.72
C LEU A 68 -15.66 16.73 -5.82
N ASP A 69 -16.57 15.79 -5.65
CA ASP A 69 -16.34 14.57 -4.89
C ASP A 69 -15.66 13.49 -5.74
N VAL A 70 -14.33 13.41 -5.65
CA VAL A 70 -13.54 12.38 -6.34
C VAL A 70 -13.54 11.05 -5.60
N THR A 71 -14.02 11.01 -4.34
CA THR A 71 -14.10 9.77 -3.58
C THR A 71 -15.20 8.85 -4.09
N GLU A 72 -16.15 9.40 -4.88
CA GLU A 72 -17.21 8.64 -5.54
C GLU A 72 -16.76 7.94 -6.84
N ALA A 73 -15.46 7.82 -7.09
CA ALA A 73 -14.93 7.06 -8.21
C ALA A 73 -15.33 5.56 -8.13
N ASP A 74 -15.60 4.95 -9.27
CA ASP A 74 -16.02 3.54 -9.39
C ASP A 74 -14.88 2.59 -9.02
N LEU A 75 -13.63 3.04 -9.21
CA LEU A 75 -12.41 2.32 -8.92
C LEU A 75 -11.41 3.26 -8.23
N ILE A 76 -10.83 2.81 -7.13
CA ILE A 76 -9.73 3.52 -6.46
C ILE A 76 -8.49 2.63 -6.51
N ILE A 77 -7.36 3.18 -6.99
CA ILE A 77 -6.09 2.47 -7.06
C ILE A 77 -5.08 3.19 -6.17
N GLY A 78 -4.49 2.47 -5.21
CA GLY A 78 -3.52 3.04 -4.28
C GLY A 78 -2.16 2.39 -4.33
N THR A 79 -1.09 3.21 -4.27
CA THR A 79 0.29 2.75 -4.17
C THR A 79 0.94 3.35 -2.93
N SER A 80 1.47 2.55 -2.02
CA SER A 80 2.18 3.00 -0.80
C SER A 80 1.32 4.00 0.02
N ALA A 81 1.72 5.26 0.13
CA ALA A 81 0.93 6.31 0.80
C ALA A 81 -0.50 6.43 0.22
N GLY A 82 -0.65 6.25 -1.10
CA GLY A 82 -1.94 6.21 -1.77
C GLY A 82 -2.81 5.04 -1.34
N SER A 83 -2.22 3.91 -0.97
CA SER A 83 -2.97 2.77 -0.41
C SER A 83 -3.61 3.12 0.94
N THR A 84 -2.86 3.85 1.78
CA THR A 84 -3.38 4.37 3.06
C THR A 84 -4.48 5.41 2.81
N ALA A 85 -4.26 6.35 1.88
CA ALA A 85 -5.26 7.35 1.52
C ALA A 85 -6.53 6.70 0.95
N ALA A 86 -6.41 5.68 0.09
CA ALA A 86 -7.55 4.92 -0.44
C ALA A 86 -8.40 4.30 0.68
N ALA A 87 -7.76 3.67 1.66
CA ALA A 87 -8.46 3.10 2.82
C ALA A 87 -9.11 4.19 3.70
N GLN A 88 -8.46 5.35 3.84
CA GLN A 88 -8.98 6.48 4.63
C GLN A 88 -10.22 7.08 3.99
N ILE A 89 -10.17 7.46 2.71
CA ILE A 89 -11.29 8.13 2.02
C ILE A 89 -12.50 7.22 1.78
N THR A 90 -12.33 5.93 1.86
CA THR A 90 -13.43 4.95 1.80
C THR A 90 -14.09 4.71 3.16
N SER A 91 -13.54 5.27 4.23
CA SER A 91 -13.99 5.02 5.63
C SER A 91 -14.37 6.31 6.38
N ALA A 92 -13.92 7.48 5.92
CA ALA A 92 -14.20 8.77 6.55
C ALA A 92 -14.32 9.88 5.50
N SER A 93 -15.00 10.98 5.83
CA SER A 93 -15.12 12.12 4.91
C SER A 93 -13.79 12.82 4.70
N PRO A 94 -13.55 13.40 3.51
CA PRO A 94 -12.31 14.16 3.24
C PRO A 94 -12.06 15.30 4.24
N SER A 95 -13.09 16.04 4.61
CA SER A 95 -12.99 17.14 5.57
C SER A 95 -12.59 16.67 6.97
N GLN A 96 -13.12 15.52 7.43
CA GLN A 96 -12.71 14.92 8.70
C GLN A 96 -11.24 14.48 8.68
N LEU A 97 -10.82 13.80 7.62
CA LEU A 97 -9.44 13.35 7.46
C LEU A 97 -8.45 14.53 7.44
N LEU A 98 -8.81 15.62 6.79
CA LEU A 98 -8.00 16.85 6.79
C LEU A 98 -7.92 17.46 8.19
N ALA A 99 -9.05 17.57 8.90
CA ALA A 99 -9.08 18.08 10.26
C ALA A 99 -8.22 17.25 11.21
N ASP A 100 -8.26 15.91 11.09
CA ASP A 100 -7.45 14.99 11.90
C ASP A 100 -5.94 15.20 11.64
N ILE A 101 -5.54 15.40 10.37
CA ILE A 101 -4.14 15.70 10.01
C ILE A 101 -3.70 17.03 10.60
N LEU A 102 -4.52 18.09 10.51
CA LEU A 102 -4.19 19.41 10.99
C LEU A 102 -4.16 19.49 12.52
N SER A 103 -4.97 18.68 13.21
CA SER A 103 -5.01 18.61 14.68
C SER A 103 -3.88 17.77 15.27
N THR A 104 -3.28 16.88 14.47
CA THR A 104 -2.19 16.02 14.94
C THR A 104 -0.91 16.84 15.06
N ALA A 105 -0.43 17.03 16.28
CA ALA A 105 0.84 17.71 16.53
C ALA A 105 1.97 17.01 15.74
N PRO A 106 2.91 17.76 15.16
CA PRO A 106 4.06 17.16 14.47
C PRO A 106 4.77 16.19 15.43
N GLN A 107 4.80 14.91 15.08
CA GLN A 107 5.59 13.96 15.84
C GLN A 107 7.04 14.42 15.78
N GLN A 108 7.58 14.89 16.90
CA GLN A 108 9.00 15.12 17.04
C GLN A 108 9.70 13.82 16.65
N ARG A 109 10.61 13.87 15.67
CA ARG A 109 11.50 12.76 15.40
C ARG A 109 12.16 12.41 16.73
N PRO A 110 12.13 11.16 17.20
CA PRO A 110 12.94 10.77 18.33
C PRO A 110 14.36 11.24 18.02
N GLY A 111 14.94 12.07 18.88
CA GLY A 111 16.36 12.40 18.81
C GLY A 111 17.16 11.09 18.79
N PRO A 112 18.47 11.12 18.45
CA PRO A 112 19.30 9.93 18.52
C PRO A 112 19.17 9.36 19.92
N VAL A 113 18.45 8.25 20.05
CA VAL A 113 18.35 7.50 21.30
C VAL A 113 19.69 6.83 21.44
N GLU A 114 20.48 7.29 22.36
CA GLU A 114 21.66 6.55 22.84
C GLU A 114 21.15 5.19 23.29
N SER A 115 21.54 4.16 22.54
CA SER A 115 21.09 2.78 22.76
C SER A 115 21.84 2.19 23.94
N GLU A 116 21.33 2.39 25.15
CA GLU A 116 21.59 1.46 26.25
C GLU A 116 20.52 0.36 26.20
N SER A 117 20.81 -0.66 25.49
CA SER A 117 20.42 -2.06 25.71
C SER A 117 20.25 -2.81 24.38
N GLY A 118 21.13 -3.72 24.09
CA GLY A 118 21.04 -5.04 23.43
C GLY A 118 20.07 -5.28 22.27
N ARG A 119 19.55 -4.24 21.56
CA ARG A 119 18.74 -4.36 20.37
C ARG A 119 19.64 -4.31 19.14
N LEU A 120 19.54 -5.33 18.28
CA LEU A 120 20.09 -5.26 16.93
C LEU A 120 19.59 -3.96 16.27
N PRO A 121 20.49 -3.11 15.77
CA PRO A 121 20.09 -1.87 15.12
C PRO A 121 19.22 -2.23 13.92
N ILE A 122 18.02 -1.65 13.82
CA ILE A 122 17.34 -1.55 12.53
C ILE A 122 18.32 -0.80 11.63
N PRO A 123 18.71 -1.34 10.44
CA PRO A 123 19.61 -0.64 9.54
C PRO A 123 19.16 0.81 9.37
N PRO A 124 20.04 1.79 9.47
CA PRO A 124 19.65 3.18 9.27
C PRO A 124 18.90 3.30 7.95
N VAL A 125 17.89 4.15 7.88
CA VAL A 125 17.12 4.40 6.66
C VAL A 125 18.03 4.67 5.47
N ALA A 126 19.20 5.31 5.71
CA ALA A 126 20.23 5.55 4.74
C ALA A 126 20.82 4.25 4.14
N ASP A 127 21.06 3.22 4.94
CA ASP A 127 21.59 1.93 4.45
C ASP A 127 20.54 1.19 3.62
N HIS A 128 19.29 1.25 4.03
CA HIS A 128 18.20 0.69 3.23
C HIS A 128 18.07 1.39 1.87
N LEU A 129 18.09 2.72 1.83
CA LEU A 129 18.03 3.49 0.59
C LEU A 129 19.24 3.22 -0.31
N ARG A 130 20.44 3.15 0.27
CA ARG A 130 21.66 2.81 -0.48
C ARG A 130 21.55 1.42 -1.11
N ARG A 131 21.19 0.39 -0.33
CA ARG A 131 21.02 -0.99 -0.82
C ARG A 131 19.98 -1.05 -1.94
N THR A 132 18.84 -0.38 -1.76
CA THR A 132 17.80 -0.29 -2.80
C THR A 132 18.33 0.36 -4.07
N SER A 133 19.08 1.46 -3.94
CA SER A 133 19.69 2.16 -5.09
C SER A 133 20.72 1.28 -5.82
N GLU A 134 21.52 0.52 -5.09
CA GLU A 134 22.49 -0.43 -5.65
C GLU A 134 21.78 -1.54 -6.44
N ILE A 135 20.68 -2.09 -5.91
CA ILE A 135 19.87 -3.09 -6.61
C ILE A 135 19.28 -2.52 -7.91
N ILE A 136 18.72 -1.31 -7.85
CA ILE A 136 18.14 -0.64 -9.02
C ILE A 136 19.21 -0.40 -10.09
N ALA A 137 20.39 0.09 -9.69
CA ALA A 137 21.49 0.37 -10.61
C ALA A 137 22.09 -0.88 -11.26
N ALA A 138 22.02 -2.03 -10.58
CA ALA A 138 22.56 -3.31 -11.06
C ALA A 138 21.53 -4.14 -11.85
N ALA A 139 20.29 -3.71 -11.92
CA ALA A 139 19.23 -4.44 -12.62
C ALA A 139 19.33 -4.25 -14.14
N GLU A 140 19.11 -5.33 -14.88
CA GLU A 140 19.12 -5.34 -16.34
C GLU A 140 17.85 -4.72 -16.95
N ASP A 141 16.72 -4.94 -16.28
CA ASP A 141 15.40 -4.42 -16.64
C ASP A 141 14.48 -4.32 -15.41
N ALA A 142 13.26 -3.85 -15.64
CA ALA A 142 12.27 -3.70 -14.55
C ALA A 142 11.84 -5.04 -13.94
N ALA A 143 11.82 -6.13 -14.68
CA ALA A 143 11.48 -7.45 -14.17
C ALA A 143 12.61 -7.99 -13.29
N ASP A 144 13.85 -7.85 -13.73
CA ASP A 144 15.03 -8.21 -12.95
C ASP A 144 15.13 -7.38 -11.66
N MET A 145 14.87 -6.06 -11.75
CA MET A 145 14.82 -5.18 -10.57
C MET A 145 13.80 -5.69 -9.54
N ARG A 146 12.58 -6.03 -9.96
CA ARG A 146 11.55 -6.54 -9.04
C ARG A 146 11.96 -7.86 -8.40
N ARG A 147 12.53 -8.79 -9.16
CA ARG A 147 13.03 -10.07 -8.61
C ARG A 147 14.13 -9.86 -7.57
N ARG A 148 15.10 -8.98 -7.85
CA ARG A 148 16.19 -8.67 -6.92
C ARG A 148 15.71 -7.99 -5.64
N LEU A 149 14.76 -7.06 -5.75
CA LEU A 149 14.14 -6.41 -4.60
C LEU A 149 13.33 -7.42 -3.77
N GLY A 150 12.59 -8.32 -4.43
CA GLY A 150 11.87 -9.41 -3.78
C GLY A 150 12.80 -10.34 -3.01
N ALA A 151 13.90 -10.80 -3.65
CA ALA A 151 14.90 -11.62 -2.99
C ALA A 151 15.51 -10.94 -1.76
N ALA A 152 15.86 -9.66 -1.86
CA ALA A 152 16.39 -8.89 -0.74
C ALA A 152 15.37 -8.73 0.41
N ALA A 153 14.09 -8.59 0.09
CA ALA A 153 13.02 -8.53 1.09
C ALA A 153 12.84 -9.87 1.83
N LEU A 154 12.89 -10.99 1.09
CA LEU A 154 12.82 -12.34 1.67
C LEU A 154 14.01 -12.67 2.55
N GLU A 155 15.23 -12.24 2.15
CA GLU A 155 16.43 -12.38 3.00
C GLU A 155 16.28 -11.60 4.32
N MET A 156 15.76 -10.38 4.25
CA MET A 156 15.52 -9.56 5.44
C MET A 156 14.47 -10.19 6.36
N ASP A 157 13.41 -10.75 5.79
CA ASP A 157 12.36 -11.43 6.55
C ASP A 157 12.89 -12.70 7.22
N ALA A 158 13.66 -13.52 6.50
CA ALA A 158 14.29 -14.73 7.03
C ALA A 158 15.29 -14.46 8.17
N ALA A 159 15.95 -13.30 8.14
CA ALA A 159 16.86 -12.85 9.20
C ALA A 159 16.15 -12.18 10.39
N SER A 160 14.83 -11.96 10.29
CA SER A 160 14.01 -11.24 11.27
C SER A 160 13.41 -12.21 12.31
N ASP A 161 13.23 -11.73 13.53
CA ASP A 161 12.43 -12.39 14.57
C ASP A 161 10.90 -12.15 14.43
N GLY A 162 10.46 -11.54 13.35
CA GLY A 162 9.06 -11.16 13.10
C GLY A 162 8.60 -9.90 13.85
N SER A 163 9.37 -9.37 14.77
CA SER A 163 8.99 -8.18 15.57
C SER A 163 8.85 -6.93 14.70
N GLY A 164 9.63 -6.82 13.63
CA GLY A 164 9.57 -5.75 12.64
C GLY A 164 8.23 -5.73 11.89
N GLN A 165 7.77 -6.89 11.48
CA GLN A 165 6.49 -7.09 10.78
C GLN A 165 5.31 -6.71 11.69
N ALA A 166 5.32 -7.17 12.95
CA ALA A 166 4.28 -6.84 13.91
C ALA A 166 4.19 -5.33 14.19
N ARG A 167 5.34 -4.66 14.35
CA ARG A 167 5.41 -3.20 14.54
C ARG A 167 4.91 -2.44 13.31
N TRP A 168 5.31 -2.88 12.12
CA TRP A 168 4.84 -2.26 10.88
C TRP A 168 3.33 -2.40 10.71
N ARG A 169 2.80 -3.60 10.96
CA ARG A 169 1.35 -3.85 10.96
C ARG A 169 0.60 -2.93 11.93
N ALA A 170 1.09 -2.80 13.16
CA ALA A 170 0.50 -1.90 14.16
C ALA A 170 0.57 -0.43 13.70
N THR A 171 1.69 0.00 13.10
CA THR A 171 1.87 1.35 12.58
C THR A 171 0.88 1.66 11.46
N VAL A 172 0.67 0.73 10.54
CA VAL A 172 -0.32 0.89 9.44
C VAL A 172 -1.73 0.90 10.01
N ALA A 173 -2.06 -0.07 10.87
CA ALA A 173 -3.37 -0.18 11.49
C ALA A 173 -3.79 1.09 12.25
N ALA A 174 -2.86 1.74 12.94
CA ALA A 174 -3.12 2.99 13.65
C ALA A 174 -3.46 4.19 12.74
N ARG A 175 -3.19 4.09 11.44
CA ARG A 175 -3.50 5.13 10.44
C ARG A 175 -4.80 4.90 9.71
N LEU A 176 -5.43 3.75 9.92
CA LEU A 176 -6.64 3.36 9.22
C LEU A 176 -7.87 3.62 10.09
N PRO A 177 -8.88 4.33 9.58
CA PRO A 177 -10.14 4.55 10.31
C PRO A 177 -10.91 3.26 10.58
N SER A 178 -10.69 2.23 9.73
CA SER A 178 -11.32 0.91 9.83
C SER A 178 -10.30 -0.19 9.63
N GLN A 179 -10.49 -1.32 10.33
CA GLN A 179 -9.71 -2.55 10.15
C GLN A 179 -10.37 -3.52 9.13
N HIS A 180 -11.49 -3.13 8.56
CA HIS A 180 -12.22 -3.92 7.57
C HIS A 180 -11.90 -3.42 6.16
N TRP A 181 -11.84 -4.35 5.22
CA TRP A 181 -11.73 -3.99 3.79
C TRP A 181 -12.96 -3.19 3.36
N PRO A 182 -12.79 -2.09 2.60
CA PRO A 182 -13.91 -1.29 2.15
C PRO A 182 -14.84 -2.09 1.23
N GLN A 183 -16.14 -1.75 1.22
CA GLN A 183 -17.12 -2.36 0.30
C GLN A 183 -17.00 -1.83 -1.14
N ARG A 184 -16.26 -0.75 -1.33
CA ARG A 184 -15.96 -0.16 -2.64
C ARG A 184 -14.82 -0.90 -3.32
N THR A 185 -14.71 -0.77 -4.63
CA THR A 185 -13.62 -1.38 -5.37
C THR A 185 -12.32 -0.61 -5.16
N VAL A 186 -11.43 -1.19 -4.40
CA VAL A 186 -10.09 -0.67 -4.12
C VAL A 186 -9.06 -1.68 -4.56
N LEU A 187 -8.07 -1.24 -5.33
CA LEU A 187 -6.90 -2.01 -5.70
C LEU A 187 -5.67 -1.42 -5.01
N ILE A 188 -4.87 -2.28 -4.39
CA ILE A 188 -3.60 -1.92 -3.79
C ILE A 188 -2.49 -2.57 -4.60
N THR A 189 -1.54 -1.76 -5.08
CA THR A 189 -0.40 -2.30 -5.82
C THR A 189 0.52 -3.07 -4.88
N ALA A 190 0.91 -4.26 -5.31
CA ALA A 190 1.86 -5.11 -4.62
C ALA A 190 2.71 -5.87 -5.64
N VAL A 191 3.88 -6.31 -5.22
CA VAL A 191 4.76 -7.19 -6.00
C VAL A 191 4.98 -8.45 -5.18
N ASP A 192 4.77 -9.61 -5.79
CA ASP A 192 5.12 -10.89 -5.17
C ASP A 192 6.64 -10.98 -5.05
N ALA A 193 7.13 -11.09 -3.81
CA ALA A 193 8.56 -11.11 -3.52
C ALA A 193 9.28 -12.38 -4.05
N HIS A 194 8.52 -13.47 -4.33
CA HIS A 194 9.11 -14.69 -4.88
C HIS A 194 9.23 -14.66 -6.40
N THR A 195 8.29 -14.01 -7.09
CA THR A 195 8.21 -14.03 -8.55
C THR A 195 8.65 -12.71 -9.20
N GLY A 196 8.52 -11.59 -8.49
CA GLY A 196 8.71 -10.24 -9.02
C GLY A 196 7.52 -9.73 -9.87
N GLU A 197 6.37 -10.40 -9.79
CA GLU A 197 5.14 -10.03 -10.50
C GLU A 197 4.18 -9.22 -9.62
#